data_2ff7135be17e90e7a4b77eacbcd1bbbf
#
_entry.id   2ff7135be17e90e7a4b77eacbcd1bbbf
#
_cell.length_a   1.000
_cell.length_b   1.000
_cell.length_c   1.000
_cell.angle_alpha   90.00
_cell.angle_beta   90.00
_cell.angle_gamma   90.00
#
_symmetry.space_group_name_H-M   'P 1'
#
loop_
_entity.id
_entity.type
_entity.pdbx_description
1 polymer ?
#
loop_
_entity_poly.entity_id
_entity_poly.type
_entity_poly.pdbx_seq_one_letter_code
_entity_poly.pdbx_strand_id
1 'polypeptide(L)'
;MLRDKNLIPLSHQHQHCLALCVRLDRALQAGEVDLEAWQAEIQQMFEQEISFHFCAEEKVLFPAASRFPELQPLVKELVTGHILLRDFFSRAAARTLHTAGLQAMVEKLASHIRKEERELFEGMQKLMQPEELSAVGEALQKSLAEASKACALPNPATRLRPKQ
;
A
#
# COMPACT_ATOMS: atom_id res chain seq x y z
N MET A 1 9.80 19.06 -2.42
CA MET A 1 8.48 19.75 -2.36
C MET A 1 7.77 19.33 -1.07
N LEU A 2 7.10 20.27 -0.38
CA LEU A 2 6.31 19.92 0.79
C LEU A 2 5.07 19.12 0.35
N ARG A 3 4.73 18.03 1.07
CA ARG A 3 3.57 17.19 0.75
C ARG A 3 2.27 17.97 1.01
N ASP A 4 1.37 17.99 0.03
CA ASP A 4 0.05 18.56 0.17
C ASP A 4 -0.75 17.80 1.24
N LYS A 5 -1.49 18.55 2.07
CA LYS A 5 -2.28 17.99 3.19
C LYS A 5 -3.26 16.89 2.76
N ASN A 6 -3.77 16.97 1.53
CA ASN A 6 -4.74 16.03 0.98
C ASN A 6 -4.12 14.67 0.64
N LEU A 7 -2.80 14.58 0.47
CA LEU A 7 -2.04 13.36 0.19
C LEU A 7 -1.32 12.80 1.43
N ILE A 8 -1.25 13.56 2.53
CA ILE A 8 -0.59 13.13 3.78
C ILE A 8 -1.11 11.80 4.32
N PRO A 9 -2.42 11.49 4.31
CA PRO A 9 -2.91 10.20 4.81
C PRO A 9 -2.27 9.00 4.11
N LEU A 10 -2.11 9.04 2.77
CA LEU A 10 -1.41 8.01 2.03
C LEU A 10 0.08 7.97 2.37
N SER A 11 0.74 9.13 2.47
CA SER A 11 2.15 9.18 2.86
C SER A 11 2.42 8.61 4.26
N HIS A 12 1.50 8.74 5.21
CA HIS A 12 1.61 8.07 6.52
C HIS A 12 1.56 6.56 6.41
N GLN A 13 0.66 6.01 5.59
CA GLN A 13 0.59 4.57 5.35
C GLN A 13 1.86 4.07 4.61
N HIS A 14 2.41 4.86 3.69
CA HIS A 14 3.70 4.59 3.08
C HIS A 14 4.84 4.47 4.10
N GLN A 15 4.85 5.33 5.14
CA GLN A 15 5.86 5.26 6.20
C GLN A 15 5.77 3.94 6.97
N HIS A 16 4.56 3.41 7.25
CA HIS A 16 4.38 2.12 7.89
C HIS A 16 4.95 0.98 7.02
N CYS A 17 4.65 1.00 5.73
CA CYS A 17 5.19 0.02 4.78
C CYS A 17 6.72 0.08 4.67
N LEU A 18 7.28 1.30 4.59
CA LEU A 18 8.74 1.47 4.52
C LEU A 18 9.43 1.05 5.82
N ALA A 19 8.80 1.25 6.99
CA ALA A 19 9.32 0.75 8.26
C ALA A 19 9.37 -0.79 8.30
N LEU A 20 8.35 -1.47 7.78
CA LEU A 20 8.36 -2.92 7.58
C LEU A 20 9.52 -3.34 6.65
N CYS A 21 9.66 -2.67 5.50
CA CYS A 21 10.73 -2.96 4.55
C CYS A 21 12.12 -2.84 5.19
N VAL A 22 12.38 -1.78 5.96
CA VAL A 22 13.66 -1.57 6.63
C VAL A 22 13.95 -2.67 7.66
N ARG A 23 12.95 -3.05 8.46
CA ARG A 23 13.12 -4.11 9.48
C ARG A 23 13.38 -5.46 8.83
N LEU A 24 12.62 -5.81 7.81
CA LEU A 24 12.78 -7.06 7.09
C LEU A 24 14.13 -7.12 6.35
N ASP A 25 14.53 -6.04 5.67
CA ASP A 25 15.81 -5.97 4.98
C ASP A 25 17.00 -6.20 5.94
N ARG A 26 16.95 -5.58 7.14
CA ARG A 26 17.96 -5.81 8.19
C ARG A 26 18.01 -7.26 8.65
N ALA A 27 16.86 -7.89 8.85
CA ALA A 27 16.79 -9.30 9.24
C ALA A 27 17.35 -10.21 8.15
N LEU A 28 17.04 -9.93 6.89
CA LEU A 28 17.56 -10.65 5.72
C LEU A 28 19.10 -10.53 5.63
N GLN A 29 19.63 -9.33 5.82
CA GLN A 29 21.07 -9.08 5.79
C GLN A 29 21.80 -9.76 6.95
N ALA A 30 21.19 -9.85 8.13
CA ALA A 30 21.73 -10.55 9.29
C ALA A 30 21.64 -12.08 9.18
N GLY A 31 20.88 -12.60 8.21
CA GLY A 31 20.61 -14.05 8.09
C GLY A 31 19.72 -14.63 9.18
N GLU A 32 19.04 -13.78 9.95
CA GLU A 32 18.17 -14.16 11.07
C GLU A 32 16.70 -13.93 10.68
N VAL A 33 16.16 -14.83 9.84
CA VAL A 33 14.80 -14.69 9.30
C VAL A 33 13.94 -15.86 9.76
N ASP A 34 12.99 -15.56 10.65
CA ASP A 34 11.84 -16.45 10.89
C ASP A 34 10.82 -16.23 9.76
N LEU A 35 10.87 -17.12 8.77
CA LEU A 35 10.03 -17.01 7.57
C LEU A 35 8.53 -17.01 7.87
N GLU A 36 8.11 -17.80 8.86
CA GLU A 36 6.69 -17.87 9.21
C GLU A 36 6.22 -16.58 9.90
N ALA A 37 6.97 -16.11 10.87
CA ALA A 37 6.65 -14.86 11.59
C ALA A 37 6.61 -13.65 10.66
N TRP A 38 7.58 -13.51 9.76
CA TRP A 38 7.60 -12.41 8.81
C TRP A 38 6.45 -12.47 7.80
N GLN A 39 6.16 -13.64 7.26
CA GLN A 39 5.03 -13.80 6.33
C GLN A 39 3.68 -13.55 7.01
N ALA A 40 3.55 -13.93 8.28
CA ALA A 40 2.35 -13.61 9.08
C ALA A 40 2.18 -12.10 9.28
N GLU A 41 3.27 -11.38 9.61
CA GLU A 41 3.23 -9.91 9.76
C GLU A 41 2.92 -9.20 8.45
N ILE A 42 3.50 -9.66 7.34
CA ILE A 42 3.23 -9.14 5.99
C ILE A 42 1.75 -9.34 5.61
N GLN A 43 1.21 -10.53 5.85
CA GLN A 43 -0.21 -10.82 5.63
C GLN A 43 -1.10 -9.89 6.46
N GLN A 44 -0.81 -9.73 7.74
CA GLN A 44 -1.58 -8.87 8.63
C GLN A 44 -1.57 -7.41 8.16
N MET A 45 -0.41 -6.89 7.79
CA MET A 45 -0.30 -5.52 7.27
C MET A 45 -1.08 -5.35 5.97
N PHE A 46 -1.05 -6.33 5.09
CA PHE A 46 -1.84 -6.29 3.85
C PHE A 46 -3.33 -6.26 4.14
N GLU A 47 -3.81 -7.14 4.99
CA GLU A 47 -5.24 -7.26 5.33
C GLU A 47 -5.76 -6.03 6.09
N GLN A 48 -4.96 -5.43 6.96
CA GLN A 48 -5.39 -4.33 7.82
C GLN A 48 -5.19 -2.94 7.19
N GLU A 49 -4.25 -2.78 6.28
CA GLU A 49 -3.88 -1.45 5.77
C GLU A 49 -3.66 -1.43 4.26
N ILE A 50 -2.74 -2.24 3.71
CA ILE A 50 -2.27 -2.08 2.33
C ILE A 50 -3.37 -2.37 1.30
N SER A 51 -4.22 -3.36 1.53
CA SER A 51 -5.31 -3.68 0.60
C SER A 51 -6.28 -2.52 0.42
N PHE A 52 -6.55 -1.78 1.48
CA PHE A 52 -7.41 -0.59 1.47
C PHE A 52 -6.73 0.60 0.84
N HIS A 53 -5.45 0.77 1.13
CA HIS A 53 -4.59 1.77 0.52
C HIS A 53 -4.58 1.61 -1.02
N PHE A 54 -4.27 0.43 -1.52
CA PHE A 54 -4.31 0.14 -2.95
C PHE A 54 -5.70 0.38 -3.56
N CYS A 55 -6.76 -0.01 -2.84
CA CYS A 55 -8.12 0.23 -3.29
C CYS A 55 -8.44 1.73 -3.41
N ALA A 56 -8.01 2.55 -2.45
CA ALA A 56 -8.21 4.00 -2.48
C ALA A 56 -7.42 4.64 -3.63
N GLU A 57 -6.21 4.20 -3.88
CA GLU A 57 -5.41 4.69 -5.00
C GLU A 57 -6.02 4.31 -6.35
N GLU A 58 -6.42 3.07 -6.53
CA GLU A 58 -7.02 2.60 -7.78
C GLU A 58 -8.39 3.21 -8.07
N LYS A 59 -9.18 3.51 -7.03
CA LYS A 59 -10.51 4.10 -7.20
C LYS A 59 -10.51 5.62 -7.30
N VAL A 60 -9.56 6.29 -6.67
CA VAL A 60 -9.58 7.75 -6.53
C VAL A 60 -8.33 8.39 -7.12
N LEU A 61 -7.14 8.01 -6.64
CA LEU A 61 -5.89 8.70 -6.96
C LEU A 61 -5.49 8.51 -8.42
N PHE A 62 -5.40 7.28 -8.88
CA PHE A 62 -4.96 6.94 -10.24
C PHE A 62 -5.93 7.46 -11.31
N PRO A 63 -7.27 7.36 -11.16
CA PRO A 63 -8.18 8.01 -12.10
C PRO A 63 -8.02 9.53 -12.16
N ALA A 64 -7.83 10.19 -11.02
CA ALA A 64 -7.59 11.63 -10.97
C ALA A 64 -6.29 12.03 -11.66
N ALA A 65 -5.21 11.31 -11.40
CA ALA A 65 -3.90 11.53 -12.04
C ALA A 65 -3.93 11.23 -13.55
N SER A 66 -4.67 10.21 -13.98
CA SER A 66 -4.78 9.82 -15.40
C SER A 66 -5.47 10.87 -16.29
N ARG A 67 -6.10 11.88 -15.71
CA ARG A 67 -6.63 13.03 -16.45
C ARG A 67 -5.51 13.87 -17.09
N PHE A 68 -4.29 13.74 -16.58
CA PHE A 68 -3.10 14.44 -17.08
C PHE A 68 -2.26 13.50 -17.95
N PRO A 69 -2.12 13.76 -19.25
CA PRO A 69 -1.35 12.91 -20.16
C PRO A 69 0.07 12.62 -19.67
N GLU A 70 0.69 13.57 -18.99
CA GLU A 70 2.06 13.48 -18.44
C GLU A 70 2.19 12.39 -17.37
N LEU A 71 1.09 12.09 -16.63
CA LEU A 71 1.09 11.10 -15.55
C LEU A 71 0.58 9.73 -16.00
N GLN A 72 -0.05 9.62 -17.16
CA GLN A 72 -0.64 8.35 -17.62
C GLN A 72 0.36 7.19 -17.71
N PRO A 73 1.60 7.36 -18.24
CA PRO A 73 2.57 6.26 -18.27
C PRO A 73 2.94 5.79 -16.87
N LEU A 74 3.14 6.73 -15.93
CA LEU A 74 3.46 6.42 -14.55
C LEU A 74 2.31 5.67 -13.86
N VAL A 75 1.07 6.13 -14.04
CA VAL A 75 -0.10 5.44 -13.48
C VAL A 75 -0.21 4.00 -13.99
N LYS A 76 0.02 3.76 -15.28
CA LYS A 76 0.03 2.39 -15.83
C LYS A 76 1.10 1.51 -15.18
N GLU A 77 2.28 2.06 -14.95
CA GLU A 77 3.36 1.37 -14.26
C GLU A 77 2.98 1.04 -12.81
N LEU A 78 2.38 1.99 -12.09
CA LEU A 78 1.95 1.81 -10.70
C LEU A 78 0.83 0.76 -10.58
N VAL A 79 -0.16 0.77 -11.47
CA VAL A 79 -1.21 -0.26 -11.54
C VAL A 79 -0.59 -1.65 -11.75
N THR A 80 0.37 -1.77 -12.67
CA THR A 80 1.12 -3.03 -12.86
C THR A 80 1.90 -3.41 -11.59
N GLY A 81 2.46 -2.42 -10.89
CA GLY A 81 3.12 -2.59 -9.61
C GLY A 81 2.21 -3.19 -8.55
N HIS A 82 0.96 -2.73 -8.45
CA HIS A 82 -0.05 -3.30 -7.54
C HIS A 82 -0.34 -4.77 -7.84
N ILE A 83 -0.44 -5.16 -9.10
CA ILE A 83 -0.67 -6.56 -9.48
C ILE A 83 0.48 -7.44 -8.98
N LEU A 84 1.73 -7.02 -9.21
CA LEU A 84 2.91 -7.74 -8.75
C LEU A 84 3.03 -7.79 -7.23
N LEU A 85 2.72 -6.69 -6.54
CA LEU A 85 2.75 -6.63 -5.08
C LEU A 85 1.66 -7.52 -4.47
N ARG A 86 0.44 -7.53 -5.03
CA ARG A 86 -0.61 -8.46 -4.58
C ARG A 86 -0.21 -9.92 -4.73
N ASP A 87 0.55 -10.29 -5.75
CA ASP A 87 1.11 -11.64 -5.87
C ASP A 87 2.05 -11.96 -4.69
N PHE A 88 2.96 -11.05 -4.35
CA PHE A 88 3.83 -11.22 -3.18
C PHE A 88 3.03 -11.37 -1.87
N PHE A 89 2.03 -10.52 -1.64
CA PHE A 89 1.18 -10.61 -0.45
C PHE A 89 0.38 -11.92 -0.40
N SER A 90 -0.15 -12.38 -1.53
CA SER A 90 -0.84 -13.66 -1.64
C SER A 90 0.08 -14.84 -1.32
N ARG A 91 1.31 -14.81 -1.81
CA ARG A 91 2.32 -15.82 -1.53
C ARG A 91 2.78 -15.79 -0.08
N ALA A 92 2.88 -14.61 0.54
CA ALA A 92 3.14 -14.50 1.97
C ALA A 92 2.01 -15.10 2.82
N ALA A 93 0.76 -14.81 2.45
CA ALA A 93 -0.41 -15.43 3.10
C ALA A 93 -0.42 -16.95 2.97
N ALA A 94 0.02 -17.49 1.84
CA ALA A 94 0.16 -18.93 1.59
C ALA A 94 1.42 -19.54 2.21
N ARG A 95 2.30 -18.75 2.86
CA ARG A 95 3.60 -19.19 3.43
C ARG A 95 4.55 -19.80 2.38
N THR A 96 4.51 -19.30 1.16
CA THR A 96 5.32 -19.82 0.03
C THR A 96 6.50 -18.93 -0.35
N LEU A 97 6.69 -17.79 0.32
CA LEU A 97 7.86 -16.95 0.11
C LEU A 97 9.07 -17.51 0.89
N HIS A 98 10.17 -17.65 0.17
CA HIS A 98 11.48 -17.89 0.77
C HIS A 98 12.27 -16.57 0.86
N THR A 99 13.48 -16.62 1.40
CA THR A 99 14.35 -15.44 1.63
C THR A 99 14.49 -14.57 0.38
N ALA A 100 14.75 -15.17 -0.79
CA ALA A 100 14.88 -14.43 -2.04
C ALA A 100 13.55 -13.73 -2.44
N GLY A 101 12.41 -14.37 -2.22
CA GLY A 101 11.09 -13.78 -2.48
C GLY A 101 10.77 -12.62 -1.53
N LEU A 102 11.14 -12.72 -0.26
CA LEU A 102 11.02 -11.63 0.71
C LEU A 102 11.90 -10.44 0.32
N GLN A 103 13.14 -10.69 -0.11
CA GLN A 103 14.04 -9.63 -0.59
C GLN A 103 13.44 -8.91 -1.82
N ALA A 104 12.96 -9.67 -2.80
CA ALA A 104 12.32 -9.10 -4.01
C ALA A 104 11.08 -8.28 -3.66
N MET A 105 10.26 -8.73 -2.70
CA MET A 105 9.09 -8.00 -2.22
C MET A 105 9.49 -6.67 -1.58
N VAL A 106 10.48 -6.65 -0.69
CA VAL A 106 10.99 -5.42 -0.05
C VAL A 106 11.44 -4.41 -1.09
N GLU A 107 12.25 -4.84 -2.05
CA GLU A 107 12.77 -3.97 -3.11
C GLU A 107 11.63 -3.41 -3.98
N LYS A 108 10.67 -4.26 -4.36
CA LYS A 108 9.53 -3.85 -5.18
C LYS A 108 8.62 -2.89 -4.44
N LEU A 109 8.27 -3.17 -3.19
CA LEU A 109 7.39 -2.32 -2.38
C LEU A 109 8.05 -0.96 -2.11
N ALA A 110 9.30 -0.94 -1.69
CA ALA A 110 10.03 0.31 -1.44
C ALA A 110 10.21 1.15 -2.70
N SER A 111 10.48 0.52 -3.85
CA SER A 111 10.59 1.22 -5.13
C SER A 111 9.25 1.81 -5.57
N HIS A 112 8.16 1.05 -5.42
CA HIS A 112 6.80 1.48 -5.75
C HIS A 112 6.41 2.73 -4.95
N ILE A 113 6.53 2.68 -3.62
CA ILE A 113 6.24 3.82 -2.73
C ILE A 113 7.08 5.06 -3.11
N ARG A 114 8.38 4.87 -3.41
CA ARG A 114 9.24 6.02 -3.79
C ARG A 114 8.78 6.68 -5.09
N LYS A 115 8.28 5.90 -6.06
CA LYS A 115 7.71 6.45 -7.30
C LYS A 115 6.45 7.24 -7.03
N GLU A 116 5.55 6.74 -6.19
CA GLU A 116 4.35 7.47 -5.81
C GLU A 116 4.69 8.77 -5.09
N GLU A 117 5.56 8.73 -4.10
CA GLU A 117 5.94 9.91 -3.34
C GLU A 117 6.66 10.97 -4.17
N ARG A 118 7.60 10.57 -5.02
CA ARG A 118 8.51 11.51 -5.71
C ARG A 118 8.04 11.89 -7.11
N GLU A 119 7.26 11.04 -7.76
CA GLU A 119 6.85 11.27 -9.14
C GLU A 119 5.35 11.53 -9.22
N LEU A 120 4.50 10.65 -8.70
CA LEU A 120 3.05 10.79 -8.81
C LEU A 120 2.52 11.95 -7.97
N PHE A 121 2.80 11.97 -6.67
CA PHE A 121 2.28 13.00 -5.77
C PHE A 121 2.83 14.38 -6.11
N GLU A 122 4.12 14.48 -6.42
CA GLU A 122 4.71 15.74 -6.87
C GLU A 122 4.17 16.18 -8.23
N GLY A 123 3.95 15.25 -9.15
CA GLY A 123 3.31 15.54 -10.44
C GLY A 123 1.89 16.06 -10.27
N MET A 124 1.08 15.40 -9.44
CA MET A 124 -0.27 15.87 -9.13
C MET A 124 -0.26 17.26 -8.48
N GLN A 125 0.62 17.51 -7.52
CA GLN A 125 0.75 18.84 -6.88
C GLN A 125 1.17 19.96 -7.84
N LYS A 126 1.88 19.63 -8.92
CA LYS A 126 2.29 20.60 -9.95
C LYS A 126 1.21 20.87 -10.98
N LEU A 127 0.37 19.88 -11.29
CA LEU A 127 -0.58 19.92 -12.41
C LEU A 127 -2.00 20.25 -11.96
N MET A 128 -2.40 19.84 -10.76
CA MET A 128 -3.74 20.05 -10.24
C MET A 128 -3.87 21.41 -9.55
N GLN A 129 -5.06 22.02 -9.73
CA GLN A 129 -5.43 23.21 -8.93
C GLN A 129 -5.73 22.79 -7.46
N PRO A 130 -5.61 23.71 -6.50
CA PRO A 130 -5.86 23.41 -5.08
C PRO A 130 -7.24 22.80 -4.81
N GLU A 131 -8.25 23.23 -5.54
CA GLU A 131 -9.63 22.72 -5.43
C GLU A 131 -9.73 21.27 -5.92
N GLU A 132 -9.00 20.91 -6.98
CA GLU A 132 -8.94 19.54 -7.48
C GLU A 132 -8.23 18.61 -6.47
N LEU A 133 -7.12 19.05 -5.89
CA LEU A 133 -6.43 18.31 -4.83
C LEU A 133 -7.30 18.14 -3.59
N SER A 134 -8.08 19.16 -3.23
CA SER A 134 -9.03 19.07 -2.10
C SER A 134 -10.11 18.03 -2.37
N ALA A 135 -10.69 18.01 -3.55
CA ALA A 135 -11.69 17.02 -3.95
C ALA A 135 -11.12 15.59 -3.94
N VAL A 136 -9.88 15.41 -4.40
CA VAL A 136 -9.16 14.12 -4.32
C VAL A 136 -8.95 13.72 -2.86
N GLY A 137 -8.52 14.65 -1.99
CA GLY A 137 -8.32 14.40 -0.56
C GLY A 137 -9.58 13.95 0.15
N GLU A 138 -10.70 14.61 -0.09
CA GLU A 138 -12.01 14.24 0.46
C GLU A 138 -12.44 12.83 0.01
N ALA A 139 -12.28 12.53 -1.27
CA ALA A 139 -12.60 11.21 -1.83
C ALA A 139 -11.69 10.10 -1.26
N LEU A 140 -10.39 10.38 -1.07
CA LEU A 140 -9.45 9.46 -0.42
C LEU A 140 -9.84 9.19 1.03
N GLN A 141 -10.13 10.22 1.80
CA GLN A 141 -10.56 10.09 3.19
C GLN A 141 -11.83 9.23 3.30
N LYS A 142 -12.81 9.46 2.43
CA LYS A 142 -14.02 8.65 2.37
C LYS A 142 -13.72 7.19 2.03
N SER A 143 -12.92 6.93 1.02
CA SER A 143 -12.54 5.57 0.61
C SER A 143 -11.82 4.82 1.72
N LEU A 144 -10.87 5.45 2.40
CA LEU A 144 -10.13 4.86 3.52
C LEU A 144 -11.03 4.63 4.75
N ALA A 145 -11.96 5.52 5.05
CA ALA A 145 -12.91 5.36 6.17
C ALA A 145 -13.93 4.24 5.93
N GLU A 146 -14.43 4.09 4.70
CA GLU A 146 -15.33 2.99 4.33
C GLU A 146 -14.63 1.63 4.46
N ALA A 147 -13.38 1.55 4.04
CA ALA A 147 -12.55 0.36 4.16
C ALA A 147 -12.29 -0.01 5.64
N SER A 148 -11.97 0.96 6.48
CA SER A 148 -11.79 0.77 7.92
C SER A 148 -13.04 0.19 8.60
N LYS A 149 -14.25 0.63 8.21
CA LYS A 149 -15.51 0.08 8.71
C LYS A 149 -15.73 -1.38 8.27
N ALA A 150 -15.34 -1.73 7.06
CA ALA A 150 -15.43 -3.11 6.56
C ALA A 150 -14.47 -4.06 7.30
N CYS A 151 -13.30 -3.57 7.73
CA CYS A 151 -12.36 -4.33 8.56
C CYS A 151 -12.84 -4.54 10.01
N ALA A 152 -13.67 -3.65 10.53
CA ALA A 152 -14.19 -3.76 11.89
C ALA A 152 -15.24 -4.88 12.06
N LEU A 153 -15.70 -5.50 10.97
CA LEU A 153 -16.56 -6.67 11.03
C LEU A 153 -15.70 -7.93 11.24
N PRO A 154 -15.80 -8.61 12.40
CA PRO A 154 -15.07 -9.85 12.62
C PRO A 154 -15.40 -10.85 11.52
N ASN A 155 -14.37 -11.42 10.90
CA ASN A 155 -14.56 -12.53 9.97
C ASN A 155 -15.37 -13.62 10.64
N PRO A 156 -16.50 -14.09 10.06
CA PRO A 156 -17.31 -15.16 10.65
C PRO A 156 -16.50 -16.42 11.03
N ALA A 157 -15.39 -16.67 10.32
CA ALA A 157 -14.49 -17.78 10.60
C ALA A 157 -13.64 -17.61 11.88
N THR A 158 -13.46 -16.37 12.38
CA THR A 158 -12.68 -16.06 13.59
C THR A 158 -13.56 -15.82 14.83
N ARG A 159 -14.89 -15.93 14.70
CA ARG A 159 -15.77 -15.87 15.85
C ARG A 159 -15.52 -17.10 16.73
N LEU A 160 -15.06 -16.87 17.97
CA LEU A 160 -15.02 -17.91 18.99
C LEU A 160 -16.40 -18.57 19.08
N ARG A 161 -16.48 -19.87 18.76
CA ARG A 161 -17.68 -20.64 19.03
C ARG A 161 -17.92 -20.64 20.54
N PRO A 162 -19.13 -20.35 21.03
CA PRO A 162 -19.44 -20.52 22.44
C PRO A 162 -19.08 -21.96 22.82
N LYS A 163 -18.36 -22.14 23.94
CA LYS A 163 -18.17 -23.47 24.52
C LYS A 163 -19.56 -24.03 24.86
N GLN A 164 -19.90 -25.18 24.31
CA GLN A 164 -21.04 -25.98 24.74
C GLN A 164 -20.75 -26.56 26.10
#